data_16ddae1549d63f1aabfd25b61a6af2d5
#
_entry.id   16ddae1549d63f1aabfd25b61a6af2d5
#
_cell.length_a   1.000
_cell.length_b   1.000
_cell.length_c   1.000
_cell.angle_alpha   90.00
_cell.angle_beta   90.00
_cell.angle_gamma   90.00
#
_symmetry.space_group_name_H-M   'P 1'
#
loop_
_entity.id
_entity.type
_entity.pdbx_description
1 polymer ?
#
loop_
_entity_poly.entity_id
_entity_poly.type
_entity_poly.pdbx_seq_one_letter_code
_entity_poly.pdbx_strand_id
1 'polypeptide(L)'
;HRAIGDQLTCVFVDHGLLRKDEGKMVMDMFSKNLGVKVLRIDASDQFMGHLAGVNDPEQKRKIIGREFVEVFQEQAKQLTAARWLAQGTIYPDVIESAGKGKKGQTIKSHHNVGGLPETLNLKLLEPLRELFKDEVRKLGVALGLPHDMVYRHPFPGPGLGVRILGEVKREFADLLREADAIFIEELRKTPFEVPHVPGIDAGKAPTNWYEATSQAFAVFLPVKSVGVMGDGRTYEYVVALRAVQTLDFMTAQWAHLPHELLGKVSNRIINEVRGINRVVYDISGKPPATIEWE
;
A
#
# COMPACT_ATOMS: atom_id res chain seq x y z
N HIS A 1 -20.99 -8.72 6.44
CA HIS A 1 -22.19 -8.01 5.95
C HIS A 1 -23.30 -8.96 5.51
N ARG A 2 -23.01 -9.97 4.69
CA ARG A 2 -24.01 -10.96 4.26
C ARG A 2 -24.64 -11.74 5.41
N ALA A 3 -23.89 -11.99 6.50
CA ALA A 3 -24.36 -12.75 7.64
C ALA A 3 -25.12 -11.91 8.67
N ILE A 4 -24.70 -10.65 8.90
CA ILE A 4 -25.18 -9.83 10.03
C ILE A 4 -25.76 -8.47 9.61
N GLY A 5 -25.73 -8.13 8.32
CA GLY A 5 -26.35 -6.92 7.77
C GLY A 5 -25.92 -5.64 8.48
N ASP A 6 -26.90 -4.87 8.93
CA ASP A 6 -26.71 -3.56 9.57
C ASP A 6 -26.01 -3.59 10.94
N GLN A 7 -25.79 -4.77 11.51
CA GLN A 7 -24.98 -4.92 12.73
C GLN A 7 -23.48 -4.67 12.45
N LEU A 8 -23.04 -4.71 11.17
CA LEU A 8 -21.69 -4.38 10.76
C LEU A 8 -21.57 -2.89 10.53
N THR A 9 -20.61 -2.24 11.20
CA THR A 9 -20.17 -0.88 10.91
C THR A 9 -18.68 -0.91 10.58
N CYS A 10 -18.32 -0.48 9.37
CA CYS A 10 -16.92 -0.34 8.97
C CYS A 10 -16.44 1.07 9.24
N VAL A 11 -15.21 1.21 9.74
CA VAL A 11 -14.53 2.49 9.93
C VAL A 11 -13.34 2.53 8.96
N PHE A 12 -13.33 3.51 8.08
CA PHE A 12 -12.25 3.78 7.15
C PHE A 12 -11.52 5.05 7.56
N VAL A 13 -10.24 4.92 7.93
CA VAL A 13 -9.41 6.04 8.34
C VAL A 13 -8.57 6.52 7.15
N ASP A 14 -8.80 7.76 6.74
CA ASP A 14 -7.97 8.45 5.76
C ASP A 14 -6.88 9.24 6.49
N HIS A 15 -5.68 8.70 6.47
CA HIS A 15 -4.51 9.28 7.14
C HIS A 15 -3.72 10.26 6.27
N GLY A 16 -4.24 10.63 5.11
CA GLY A 16 -3.57 11.56 4.20
C GLY A 16 -2.38 10.95 3.42
N LEU A 17 -2.08 9.67 3.59
CA LEU A 17 -0.96 8.96 2.94
C LEU A 17 -1.43 7.82 2.03
N LEU A 18 -2.69 7.86 1.62
CA LEU A 18 -3.27 6.94 0.65
C LEU A 18 -2.79 7.23 -0.77
N ARG A 19 -2.90 6.24 -1.65
CA ARG A 19 -2.73 6.42 -3.11
C ARG A 19 -3.76 7.40 -3.67
N LYS A 20 -3.51 7.86 -4.88
CA LYS A 20 -4.45 8.71 -5.61
C LYS A 20 -5.84 8.06 -5.69
N ASP A 21 -6.86 8.81 -5.30
CA ASP A 21 -8.28 8.42 -5.31
C ASP A 21 -8.62 7.14 -4.50
N GLU A 22 -7.69 6.55 -3.75
CA GLU A 22 -7.92 5.29 -3.02
C GLU A 22 -9.07 5.42 -2.02
N GLY A 23 -9.14 6.51 -1.26
CA GLY A 23 -10.22 6.75 -0.31
C GLY A 23 -11.60 6.79 -0.99
N LYS A 24 -11.69 7.44 -2.15
CA LYS A 24 -12.92 7.47 -2.95
C LYS A 24 -13.27 6.08 -3.48
N MET A 25 -12.28 5.36 -4.02
CA MET A 25 -12.49 4.00 -4.55
C MET A 25 -13.00 3.04 -3.47
N VAL A 26 -12.44 3.11 -2.25
CA VAL A 26 -12.89 2.30 -1.12
C VAL A 26 -14.33 2.63 -0.75
N MET A 27 -14.66 3.92 -0.63
CA MET A 27 -16.03 4.34 -0.29
C MET A 27 -17.04 3.93 -1.37
N ASP A 28 -16.71 4.11 -2.64
CA ASP A 28 -17.60 3.74 -3.75
C ASP A 28 -17.83 2.21 -3.78
N MET A 29 -16.78 1.43 -3.55
CA MET A 29 -16.87 -0.03 -3.54
C MET A 29 -17.72 -0.54 -2.38
N PHE A 30 -17.39 -0.19 -1.16
CA PHE A 30 -18.03 -0.78 0.01
C PHE A 30 -19.41 -0.17 0.26
N SER A 31 -19.55 1.14 0.15
CA SER A 31 -20.82 1.82 0.44
C SER A 31 -21.82 1.70 -0.72
N LYS A 32 -21.41 2.06 -1.96
CA LYS A 32 -22.33 2.10 -3.10
C LYS A 32 -22.58 0.73 -3.72
N ASN A 33 -21.52 -0.09 -3.91
CA ASN A 33 -21.64 -1.35 -4.65
C ASN A 33 -22.04 -2.52 -3.75
N LEU A 34 -21.51 -2.59 -2.52
CA LEU A 34 -21.78 -3.66 -1.58
C LEU A 34 -22.84 -3.31 -0.52
N GLY A 35 -23.29 -2.04 -0.47
CA GLY A 35 -24.28 -1.58 0.50
C GLY A 35 -23.82 -1.65 1.96
N VAL A 36 -22.52 -1.69 2.22
CA VAL A 36 -21.96 -1.77 3.57
C VAL A 36 -21.91 -0.38 4.19
N LYS A 37 -22.34 -0.25 5.44
CA LYS A 37 -22.20 0.99 6.20
C LYS A 37 -20.74 1.27 6.50
N VAL A 38 -20.17 2.33 5.90
CA VAL A 38 -18.78 2.77 6.11
C VAL A 38 -18.76 4.18 6.65
N LEU A 39 -18.09 4.38 7.80
CA LEU A 39 -17.79 5.68 8.36
C LEU A 39 -16.38 6.08 7.88
N ARG A 40 -16.29 7.12 7.06
CA ARG A 40 -14.99 7.70 6.68
C ARG A 40 -14.57 8.74 7.68
N ILE A 41 -13.38 8.59 8.23
CA ILE A 41 -12.73 9.52 9.15
C ILE A 41 -11.55 10.13 8.43
N ASP A 42 -11.60 11.43 8.20
CA ASP A 42 -10.44 12.19 7.72
C ASP A 42 -9.58 12.59 8.90
N ALA A 43 -8.46 11.93 9.06
CA ALA A 43 -7.45 12.19 10.09
C ALA A 43 -6.14 12.73 9.48
N SER A 44 -6.17 13.18 8.23
CA SER A 44 -4.97 13.56 7.47
C SER A 44 -4.14 14.64 8.17
N ASP A 45 -4.77 15.65 8.75
CA ASP A 45 -4.07 16.73 9.46
C ASP A 45 -3.40 16.24 10.74
N GLN A 46 -4.06 15.33 11.48
CA GLN A 46 -3.51 14.71 12.69
C GLN A 46 -2.25 13.91 12.37
N PHE A 47 -2.32 13.01 11.40
CA PHE A 47 -1.16 12.19 11.01
C PHE A 47 0.00 13.05 10.48
N MET A 48 -0.29 14.00 9.59
CA MET A 48 0.72 14.90 9.05
C MET A 48 1.36 15.77 10.14
N GLY A 49 0.59 16.24 11.11
CA GLY A 49 1.10 17.02 12.24
C GLY A 49 2.10 16.24 13.10
N HIS A 50 1.81 14.97 13.40
CA HIS A 50 2.70 14.12 14.21
C HIS A 50 3.92 13.59 13.42
N LEU A 51 3.87 13.58 12.09
CA LEU A 51 5.00 13.19 11.24
C LEU A 51 5.94 14.36 10.91
N ALA A 52 5.58 15.60 11.23
CA ALA A 52 6.41 16.77 10.97
C ALA A 52 7.78 16.65 11.66
N GLY A 53 8.86 16.84 10.90
CA GLY A 53 10.24 16.74 11.37
C GLY A 53 10.75 15.30 11.62
N VAL A 54 9.94 14.28 11.38
CA VAL A 54 10.32 12.86 11.60
C VAL A 54 10.97 12.30 10.35
N ASN A 55 12.25 11.92 10.46
CA ASN A 55 13.03 11.37 9.35
C ASN A 55 13.32 9.87 9.49
N ASP A 56 13.29 9.34 10.70
CA ASP A 56 13.60 7.93 10.97
C ASP A 56 12.44 7.03 10.55
N PRO A 57 12.66 6.00 9.70
CA PRO A 57 11.62 5.13 9.19
C PRO A 57 10.86 4.37 10.28
N GLU A 58 11.55 3.92 11.32
CA GLU A 58 10.93 3.16 12.40
C GLU A 58 10.05 4.07 13.28
N GLN A 59 10.48 5.31 13.50
CA GLN A 59 9.66 6.31 14.20
C GLN A 59 8.41 6.66 13.39
N LYS A 60 8.52 6.87 12.06
CA LYS A 60 7.35 7.08 11.20
C LYS A 60 6.33 5.96 11.36
N ARG A 61 6.78 4.70 11.29
CA ARG A 61 5.91 3.52 11.44
C ARG A 61 5.23 3.47 12.80
N LYS A 62 5.96 3.76 13.89
CA LYS A 62 5.43 3.80 15.25
C LYS A 62 4.39 4.91 15.43
N ILE A 63 4.66 6.10 14.91
CA ILE A 63 3.72 7.22 14.96
C ILE A 63 2.45 6.86 14.20
N ILE A 64 2.56 6.42 12.95
CA ILE A 64 1.41 6.06 12.13
C ILE A 64 0.58 4.96 12.81
N GLY A 65 1.24 3.92 13.33
CA GLY A 65 0.55 2.84 14.04
C GLY A 65 -0.18 3.32 15.30
N ARG A 66 0.44 4.19 16.10
CA ARG A 66 -0.18 4.79 17.28
C ARG A 66 -1.39 5.65 16.93
N GLU A 67 -1.24 6.55 15.96
CA GLU A 67 -2.33 7.42 15.52
C GLU A 67 -3.54 6.63 15.01
N PHE A 68 -3.30 5.53 14.27
CA PHE A 68 -4.39 4.64 13.86
C PHE A 68 -5.17 4.09 15.06
N VAL A 69 -4.47 3.65 16.10
CA VAL A 69 -5.12 3.13 17.31
C VAL A 69 -5.91 4.23 18.01
N GLU A 70 -5.35 5.44 18.15
CA GLU A 70 -6.02 6.57 18.79
C GLU A 70 -7.29 6.99 18.05
N VAL A 71 -7.21 7.20 16.73
CA VAL A 71 -8.38 7.52 15.89
C VAL A 71 -9.45 6.43 15.99
N PHE A 72 -9.02 5.17 15.93
CA PHE A 72 -9.94 4.05 16.06
C PHE A 72 -10.61 4.01 17.42
N GLN A 73 -9.88 4.25 18.51
CA GLN A 73 -10.43 4.30 19.87
C GLN A 73 -11.47 5.40 20.05
N GLU A 74 -11.24 6.58 19.47
CA GLU A 74 -12.21 7.68 19.51
C GLU A 74 -13.51 7.30 18.80
N GLN A 75 -13.42 6.67 17.64
CA GLN A 75 -14.59 6.21 16.92
C GLN A 75 -15.31 5.06 17.62
N ALA A 76 -14.58 4.13 18.20
CA ALA A 76 -15.15 3.01 18.96
C ALA A 76 -15.96 3.48 20.17
N LYS A 77 -15.55 4.55 20.84
CA LYS A 77 -16.32 5.16 21.94
C LYS A 77 -17.70 5.68 21.50
N GLN A 78 -17.82 6.11 20.25
CA GLN A 78 -19.08 6.59 19.69
C GLN A 78 -20.00 5.43 19.28
N LEU A 79 -19.44 4.25 19.05
CA LEU A 79 -20.17 3.03 18.64
C LEU A 79 -20.55 2.20 19.88
N THR A 80 -21.32 2.75 20.79
CA THR A 80 -21.63 2.17 22.12
C THR A 80 -22.33 0.81 22.06
N ALA A 81 -22.98 0.46 20.94
CA ALA A 81 -23.60 -0.84 20.73
C ALA A 81 -22.62 -1.92 20.22
N ALA A 82 -21.42 -1.54 19.79
CA ALA A 82 -20.43 -2.49 19.30
C ALA A 82 -19.88 -3.35 20.44
N ARG A 83 -19.82 -4.65 20.22
CA ARG A 83 -19.29 -5.65 21.18
C ARG A 83 -18.05 -6.35 20.65
N TRP A 84 -17.86 -6.33 19.34
CA TRP A 84 -16.81 -7.05 18.65
C TRP A 84 -16.03 -6.12 17.73
N LEU A 85 -14.72 -6.34 17.66
CA LEU A 85 -13.86 -5.75 16.66
C LEU A 85 -13.43 -6.85 15.69
N ALA A 86 -13.80 -6.70 14.42
CA ALA A 86 -13.31 -7.58 13.37
C ALA A 86 -11.94 -7.12 12.88
N GLN A 87 -10.99 -8.04 12.84
CA GLN A 87 -9.62 -7.83 12.38
C GLN A 87 -9.27 -8.81 11.27
N GLY A 88 -8.58 -8.34 10.24
CA GLY A 88 -8.18 -9.13 9.08
C GLY A 88 -6.87 -9.90 9.27
N THR A 89 -6.55 -10.35 10.49
CA THR A 89 -5.40 -11.20 10.77
C THR A 89 -5.46 -12.47 9.94
N ILE A 90 -4.34 -12.82 9.30
CA ILE A 90 -4.18 -14.07 8.53
C ILE A 90 -3.10 -14.96 9.14
N TYR A 91 -3.04 -16.22 8.72
CA TYR A 91 -2.12 -17.20 9.33
C TYR A 91 -0.63 -16.79 9.31
N PRO A 92 -0.07 -16.17 8.25
CA PRO A 92 1.29 -15.63 8.28
C PRO A 92 1.54 -14.61 9.40
N ASP A 93 0.56 -13.74 9.71
CA ASP A 93 0.68 -12.76 10.80
C ASP A 93 0.80 -13.45 12.16
N VAL A 94 0.10 -14.57 12.34
CA VAL A 94 0.15 -15.39 13.57
C VAL A 94 1.54 -16.03 13.74
N ILE A 95 2.10 -16.60 12.66
CA ILE A 95 3.43 -17.22 12.68
C ILE A 95 4.51 -16.18 13.00
N GLU A 96 4.48 -15.04 12.31
CA GLU A 96 5.43 -13.94 12.53
C GLU A 96 5.39 -13.39 13.96
N SER A 97 4.21 -13.42 14.59
CA SER A 97 4.01 -12.97 15.97
C SER A 97 4.44 -14.01 17.01
N ALA A 98 4.31 -15.31 16.71
CA ALA A 98 4.71 -16.40 17.60
C ALA A 98 6.24 -16.50 17.76
N GLY A 99 7.02 -16.02 16.80
CA GLY A 99 8.49 -16.00 16.83
C GLY A 99 9.12 -15.05 17.86
N LYS A 100 8.35 -14.35 18.69
CA LYS A 100 8.83 -13.40 19.74
C LYS A 100 9.51 -14.06 20.95
N GLY A 101 9.68 -15.37 20.98
CA GLY A 101 10.33 -16.11 22.06
C GLY A 101 11.71 -16.62 21.69
N LYS A 102 12.76 -15.84 21.80
CA LYS A 102 14.22 -16.05 21.79
C LYS A 102 14.96 -15.47 20.57
N LYS A 103 15.64 -14.31 20.81
CA LYS A 103 16.81 -13.79 20.05
C LYS A 103 16.65 -13.61 18.52
N GLY A 104 15.57 -13.00 18.05
CA GLY A 104 15.49 -12.46 16.70
C GLY A 104 15.01 -11.02 16.75
N GLN A 105 15.67 -10.09 16.04
CA GLN A 105 15.13 -8.74 15.83
C GLN A 105 13.76 -8.89 15.15
N THR A 106 12.74 -8.25 15.72
CA THR A 106 11.36 -8.26 15.21
C THR A 106 11.36 -7.61 13.82
N ILE A 107 11.15 -8.39 12.76
CA ILE A 107 11.21 -7.92 11.37
C ILE A 107 10.00 -7.04 11.02
N LYS A 108 8.89 -7.13 11.77
CA LYS A 108 7.71 -6.29 11.55
C LYS A 108 7.03 -5.90 12.87
N SER A 109 7.07 -4.62 13.17
CA SER A 109 6.43 -4.01 14.37
C SER A 109 4.98 -3.56 14.14
N HIS A 110 4.39 -3.81 12.96
CA HIS A 110 3.12 -3.18 12.55
C HIS A 110 1.93 -4.12 12.43
N HIS A 111 2.09 -5.40 12.73
CA HIS A 111 0.95 -6.30 12.83
C HIS A 111 0.45 -6.30 14.27
N ASN A 112 -0.70 -5.64 14.52
CA ASN A 112 -1.38 -5.61 15.82
C ASN A 112 -1.98 -6.97 16.20
N VAL A 113 -1.21 -8.05 16.11
CA VAL A 113 -1.66 -9.36 16.60
C VAL A 113 -1.64 -9.34 18.12
N GLY A 114 -2.81 -9.23 18.72
CA GLY A 114 -2.99 -9.22 20.19
C GLY A 114 -2.73 -7.89 20.89
N GLY A 115 -2.66 -6.76 20.16
CA GLY A 115 -2.22 -5.47 20.70
C GLY A 115 -3.27 -4.37 20.79
N LEU A 116 -4.57 -4.68 20.86
CA LEU A 116 -5.56 -3.66 21.19
C LEU A 116 -5.46 -3.30 22.68
N PRO A 117 -5.53 -2.00 23.02
CA PRO A 117 -5.58 -1.60 24.41
C PRO A 117 -6.79 -2.22 25.13
N GLU A 118 -6.58 -2.76 26.32
CA GLU A 118 -7.63 -3.32 27.20
C GLU A 118 -8.80 -2.34 27.45
N THR A 119 -8.55 -1.05 27.22
CA THR A 119 -9.52 0.05 27.36
C THR A 119 -10.69 0.01 26.39
N LEU A 120 -10.62 -0.78 25.29
CA LEU A 120 -11.66 -0.79 24.27
C LEU A 120 -12.89 -1.64 24.63
N ASN A 121 -12.82 -2.53 25.62
CA ASN A 121 -13.90 -3.45 26.03
C ASN A 121 -14.57 -4.20 24.84
N LEU A 122 -13.88 -4.33 23.70
CA LEU A 122 -14.34 -5.05 22.53
C LEU A 122 -13.72 -6.44 22.49
N LYS A 123 -14.53 -7.44 22.18
CA LYS A 123 -14.03 -8.79 21.90
C LYS A 123 -13.44 -8.82 20.49
N LEU A 124 -12.29 -9.47 20.34
CA LEU A 124 -11.66 -9.62 19.04
C LEU A 124 -12.32 -10.74 18.23
N LEU A 125 -12.56 -10.48 16.94
CA LEU A 125 -13.07 -11.44 15.96
C LEU A 125 -12.13 -11.49 14.76
N GLU A 126 -11.45 -12.62 14.56
CA GLU A 126 -10.44 -12.80 13.52
C GLU A 126 -10.85 -13.96 12.57
N PRO A 127 -11.80 -13.73 11.67
CA PRO A 127 -12.39 -14.82 10.87
C PRO A 127 -11.43 -15.41 9.83
N LEU A 128 -10.32 -14.74 9.53
CA LEU A 128 -9.32 -15.15 8.52
C LEU A 128 -8.04 -15.74 9.14
N ARG A 129 -7.98 -15.85 10.47
CA ARG A 129 -6.76 -16.18 11.24
C ARG A 129 -6.05 -17.46 10.82
N GLU A 130 -6.79 -18.42 10.31
CA GLU A 130 -6.25 -19.73 9.90
C GLU A 130 -6.02 -19.84 8.39
N LEU A 131 -6.24 -18.78 7.63
CA LEU A 131 -6.13 -18.78 6.19
C LEU A 131 -4.81 -18.15 5.71
N PHE A 132 -4.27 -18.72 4.64
CA PHE A 132 -3.19 -18.11 3.88
C PHE A 132 -3.71 -17.04 2.93
N LYS A 133 -2.82 -16.14 2.47
CA LYS A 133 -3.18 -15.00 1.64
C LYS A 133 -3.85 -15.37 0.32
N ASP A 134 -3.45 -16.48 -0.29
CA ASP A 134 -4.06 -17.00 -1.52
C ASP A 134 -5.47 -17.54 -1.29
N GLU A 135 -5.71 -18.18 -0.13
CA GLU A 135 -7.03 -18.65 0.27
C GLU A 135 -7.98 -17.48 0.55
N VAL A 136 -7.49 -16.43 1.23
CA VAL A 136 -8.25 -15.19 1.45
C VAL A 136 -8.62 -14.53 0.12
N ARG A 137 -7.73 -14.53 -0.86
CA ARG A 137 -8.03 -14.01 -2.21
C ARG A 137 -9.12 -14.82 -2.91
N LYS A 138 -9.03 -16.14 -2.87
CA LYS A 138 -10.08 -17.03 -3.41
C LYS A 138 -11.43 -16.78 -2.73
N LEU A 139 -11.42 -16.63 -1.41
CA LEU A 139 -12.62 -16.29 -0.64
C LEU A 139 -13.18 -14.92 -1.07
N GLY A 140 -12.34 -13.91 -1.24
CA GLY A 140 -12.75 -12.59 -1.71
C GLY A 140 -13.48 -12.64 -3.06
N VAL A 141 -12.92 -13.38 -4.03
CA VAL A 141 -13.56 -13.60 -5.34
C VAL A 141 -14.90 -14.35 -5.18
N ALA A 142 -14.96 -15.40 -4.37
CA ALA A 142 -16.17 -16.14 -4.11
C ALA A 142 -17.27 -15.29 -3.44
N LEU A 143 -16.88 -14.28 -2.67
CA LEU A 143 -17.79 -13.30 -2.07
C LEU A 143 -18.22 -12.18 -3.04
N GLY A 144 -17.70 -12.18 -4.27
CA GLY A 144 -18.07 -11.22 -5.31
C GLY A 144 -17.26 -9.92 -5.30
N LEU A 145 -16.12 -9.89 -4.64
CA LEU A 145 -15.20 -8.74 -4.77
C LEU A 145 -14.59 -8.72 -6.18
N PRO A 146 -14.42 -7.55 -6.79
CA PRO A 146 -13.76 -7.42 -8.09
C PRO A 146 -12.34 -7.98 -8.06
N HIS A 147 -11.97 -8.68 -9.14
CA HIS A 147 -10.64 -9.28 -9.28
C HIS A 147 -9.51 -8.27 -9.03
N ASP A 148 -9.59 -7.10 -9.62
CA ASP A 148 -8.59 -6.03 -9.47
C ASP A 148 -8.39 -5.54 -8.04
N MET A 149 -9.43 -5.62 -7.22
CA MET A 149 -9.33 -5.29 -5.80
C MET A 149 -8.64 -6.41 -5.02
N VAL A 150 -9.00 -7.66 -5.30
CA VAL A 150 -8.47 -8.84 -4.60
C VAL A 150 -7.00 -9.08 -4.93
N TYR A 151 -6.61 -8.86 -6.20
CA TYR A 151 -5.25 -9.08 -6.69
C TYR A 151 -4.42 -7.80 -6.85
N ARG A 152 -4.86 -6.70 -6.23
CA ARG A 152 -4.05 -5.47 -6.21
C ARG A 152 -2.69 -5.70 -5.59
N HIS A 153 -1.70 -4.95 -6.07
CA HIS A 153 -0.38 -4.95 -5.45
C HIS A 153 -0.44 -4.59 -3.96
N PRO A 154 0.42 -5.18 -3.13
CA PRO A 154 0.51 -4.80 -1.73
C PRO A 154 0.72 -3.31 -1.55
N PHE A 155 0.03 -2.73 -0.58
CA PHE A 155 0.22 -1.36 -0.15
C PHE A 155 0.39 -1.40 1.38
N PRO A 156 1.52 -0.91 1.91
CA PRO A 156 1.81 -1.04 3.33
C PRO A 156 0.85 -0.20 4.19
N GLY A 157 0.64 -0.62 5.44
CA GLY A 157 -0.22 0.13 6.38
C GLY A 157 0.18 1.59 6.55
N PRO A 158 1.47 1.95 6.64
CA PRO A 158 1.91 3.35 6.68
C PRO A 158 1.68 4.14 5.39
N GLY A 159 1.21 3.50 4.34
CA GLY A 159 0.91 4.15 3.06
C GLY A 159 2.14 4.77 2.41
N LEU A 160 1.98 5.96 1.84
CA LEU A 160 3.07 6.72 1.22
C LEU A 160 4.12 7.19 2.23
N GLY A 161 3.85 7.14 3.53
CA GLY A 161 4.79 7.58 4.57
C GLY A 161 6.13 6.83 4.55
N VAL A 162 6.15 5.56 4.10
CA VAL A 162 7.39 4.75 3.93
C VAL A 162 7.89 4.72 2.48
N ARG A 163 7.29 5.54 1.61
CA ARG A 163 7.70 5.76 0.22
C ARG A 163 8.16 7.19 -0.03
N ILE A 164 8.20 8.01 1.02
CA ILE A 164 8.80 9.35 1.05
C ILE A 164 10.01 9.26 1.97
N LEU A 165 11.21 9.29 1.42
CA LEU A 165 12.44 9.22 2.21
C LEU A 165 12.59 10.49 3.07
N GLY A 166 12.98 10.29 4.33
CA GLY A 166 13.11 11.40 5.26
C GLY A 166 11.75 11.97 5.71
N GLU A 167 11.64 13.28 5.89
CA GLU A 167 10.45 13.94 6.41
C GLU A 167 9.25 13.80 5.46
N VAL A 168 8.11 13.42 6.02
CA VAL A 168 6.84 13.34 5.28
C VAL A 168 6.19 14.74 5.24
N LYS A 169 6.03 15.26 4.02
CA LYS A 169 5.32 16.53 3.77
C LYS A 169 4.14 16.29 2.84
N ARG A 170 3.07 17.08 3.02
CA ARG A 170 1.88 16.98 2.16
C ARG A 170 2.22 17.18 0.68
N GLU A 171 3.04 18.20 0.38
CA GLU A 171 3.51 18.45 -0.99
C GLU A 171 4.26 17.27 -1.61
N PHE A 172 5.06 16.55 -0.82
CA PHE A 172 5.79 15.36 -1.29
C PHE A 172 4.83 14.18 -1.53
N ALA A 173 3.85 14.02 -0.65
CA ALA A 173 2.82 13.00 -0.82
C ALA A 173 1.97 13.25 -2.06
N ASP A 174 1.64 14.51 -2.37
CA ASP A 174 0.87 14.88 -3.55
C ASP A 174 1.64 14.62 -4.83
N LEU A 175 2.92 15.03 -4.90
CA LEU A 175 3.80 14.71 -6.04
C LEU A 175 3.94 13.21 -6.25
N LEU A 176 4.16 12.45 -5.16
CA LEU A 176 4.32 11.01 -5.22
C LEU A 176 3.05 10.30 -5.69
N ARG A 177 1.86 10.75 -5.25
CA ARG A 177 0.57 10.19 -5.70
C ARG A 177 0.41 10.28 -7.21
N GLU A 178 0.73 11.44 -7.78
CA GLU A 178 0.63 11.63 -9.23
C GLU A 178 1.64 10.74 -9.97
N ALA A 179 2.89 10.70 -9.53
CA ALA A 179 3.91 9.86 -10.14
C ALA A 179 3.59 8.36 -10.04
N ASP A 180 3.13 7.89 -8.86
CA ASP A 180 2.73 6.49 -8.64
C ASP A 180 1.52 6.12 -9.52
N ALA A 181 0.54 7.01 -9.64
CA ALA A 181 -0.63 6.79 -10.47
C ALA A 181 -0.27 6.63 -11.96
N ILE A 182 0.62 7.47 -12.48
CA ILE A 182 1.12 7.37 -13.86
C ILE A 182 1.84 6.05 -14.07
N PHE A 183 2.71 5.64 -13.14
CA PHE A 183 3.44 4.39 -13.25
C PHE A 183 2.51 3.18 -13.27
N ILE A 184 1.58 3.10 -12.34
CA ILE A 184 0.60 1.99 -12.26
C ILE A 184 -0.31 1.97 -13.50
N GLU A 185 -0.73 3.13 -13.98
CA GLU A 185 -1.54 3.24 -15.20
C GLU A 185 -0.81 2.68 -16.42
N GLU A 186 0.46 3.04 -16.63
CA GLU A 186 1.24 2.56 -17.76
C GLU A 186 1.55 1.06 -17.67
N LEU A 187 1.80 0.53 -16.47
CA LEU A 187 1.93 -0.91 -16.25
C LEU A 187 0.65 -1.67 -16.65
N ARG A 188 -0.53 -1.12 -16.35
CA ARG A 188 -1.83 -1.72 -16.71
C ARG A 188 -2.14 -1.63 -18.19
N LYS A 189 -1.71 -0.56 -18.85
CA LYS A 189 -1.94 -0.33 -20.29
C LYS A 189 -0.99 -1.09 -21.20
N THR A 190 0.20 -1.44 -20.70
CA THR A 190 1.22 -2.09 -21.52
C THR A 190 1.04 -3.60 -21.49
N PRO A 191 0.75 -4.23 -22.66
CA PRO A 191 0.59 -5.68 -22.75
C PRO A 191 1.85 -6.41 -22.28
N PHE A 192 1.63 -7.54 -21.62
CA PHE A 192 2.69 -8.49 -21.29
C PHE A 192 2.62 -9.67 -22.25
N GLU A 193 3.62 -9.80 -23.10
CA GLU A 193 3.72 -10.93 -24.01
C GLU A 193 4.37 -12.11 -23.30
N VAL A 194 3.56 -13.10 -22.95
CA VAL A 194 4.08 -14.35 -22.39
C VAL A 194 4.77 -15.11 -23.52
N PRO A 195 6.07 -15.45 -23.40
CA PRO A 195 6.66 -16.42 -24.34
C PRO A 195 5.79 -17.68 -24.34
N HIS A 196 5.37 -18.14 -25.51
CA HIS A 196 4.54 -19.33 -25.62
C HIS A 196 5.31 -20.54 -25.06
N VAL A 197 4.95 -20.93 -23.84
CA VAL A 197 5.48 -22.14 -23.20
C VAL A 197 4.42 -23.23 -23.33
N PRO A 198 4.68 -24.30 -24.10
CA PRO A 198 3.73 -25.41 -24.20
C PRO A 198 3.39 -25.97 -22.82
N GLY A 199 2.10 -26.08 -22.49
CA GLY A 199 1.61 -26.63 -21.23
C GLY A 199 1.24 -25.60 -20.14
N ILE A 200 1.46 -24.31 -20.35
CA ILE A 200 0.90 -23.26 -19.46
C ILE A 200 -0.51 -22.93 -19.95
N ASP A 201 -1.47 -23.02 -19.04
CA ASP A 201 -2.85 -22.66 -19.27
C ASP A 201 -2.95 -21.15 -19.56
N ALA A 202 -3.18 -20.77 -20.81
CA ALA A 202 -3.22 -19.38 -21.28
C ALA A 202 -4.28 -18.53 -20.53
N GLY A 203 -5.28 -19.15 -19.89
CA GLY A 203 -6.30 -18.47 -19.11
C GLY A 203 -5.85 -17.92 -17.75
N LYS A 204 -4.61 -18.25 -17.32
CA LYS A 204 -4.03 -17.77 -16.04
C LYS A 204 -2.78 -16.90 -16.24
N ALA A 205 -2.36 -16.69 -17.49
CA ALA A 205 -1.19 -15.86 -17.76
C ALA A 205 -1.52 -14.37 -17.56
N PRO A 206 -0.56 -13.57 -17.06
CA PRO A 206 -0.74 -12.13 -16.94
C PRO A 206 -0.95 -11.50 -18.34
N THR A 207 -1.86 -10.54 -18.43
CA THR A 207 -2.21 -9.86 -19.68
C THR A 207 -1.44 -8.56 -19.88
N ASN A 208 -0.94 -7.98 -18.78
CA ASN A 208 -0.22 -6.72 -18.78
C ASN A 208 0.91 -6.74 -17.73
N TRP A 209 1.77 -5.73 -17.78
CA TRP A 209 2.92 -5.64 -16.88
C TRP A 209 2.55 -5.44 -15.41
N TYR A 210 1.37 -4.88 -15.11
CA TYR A 210 0.89 -4.80 -13.73
C TYR A 210 0.64 -6.21 -13.14
N GLU A 211 -0.01 -7.08 -13.89
CA GLU A 211 -0.27 -8.46 -13.45
C GLU A 211 1.00 -9.32 -13.44
N ALA A 212 1.96 -9.02 -14.33
CA ALA A 212 3.25 -9.72 -14.41
C ALA A 212 4.23 -9.31 -13.31
N THR A 213 3.97 -8.23 -12.57
CA THR A 213 4.76 -7.80 -11.41
C THR A 213 4.04 -8.14 -10.11
N SER A 214 4.78 -8.50 -9.07
CA SER A 214 4.22 -8.82 -7.75
C SER A 214 3.93 -7.58 -6.92
N GLN A 215 4.75 -6.53 -7.10
CA GLN A 215 4.58 -5.22 -6.49
C GLN A 215 5.31 -4.15 -7.31
N ALA A 216 4.63 -3.03 -7.57
CA ALA A 216 5.19 -1.87 -8.24
C ALA A 216 4.71 -0.58 -7.58
N PHE A 217 5.58 0.41 -7.48
CA PHE A 217 5.31 1.71 -6.86
C PHE A 217 6.40 2.73 -7.18
N ALA A 218 6.08 4.01 -6.96
CA ALA A 218 7.06 5.08 -6.96
C ALA A 218 7.52 5.42 -5.54
N VAL A 219 8.75 5.95 -5.42
CA VAL A 219 9.38 6.42 -4.18
C VAL A 219 9.82 7.86 -4.38
N PHE A 220 9.47 8.74 -3.45
CA PHE A 220 9.88 10.14 -3.48
C PHE A 220 11.23 10.32 -2.80
N LEU A 221 12.17 10.92 -3.55
CA LEU A 221 13.51 11.25 -3.06
C LEU A 221 13.59 12.77 -2.83
N PRO A 222 13.75 13.24 -1.57
CA PRO A 222 13.78 14.67 -1.26
C PRO A 222 15.11 15.31 -1.64
N VAL A 223 15.64 14.94 -2.80
CA VAL A 223 16.87 15.50 -3.38
C VAL A 223 16.52 16.21 -4.68
N LYS A 224 17.11 17.38 -4.89
CA LYS A 224 16.90 18.16 -6.10
C LYS A 224 17.97 17.87 -7.14
N SER A 225 17.52 17.69 -8.36
CA SER A 225 18.34 17.47 -9.54
C SER A 225 18.27 18.67 -10.48
N VAL A 226 19.36 18.95 -11.17
CA VAL A 226 19.38 19.96 -12.24
C VAL A 226 18.59 19.42 -13.43
N GLY A 227 17.67 20.24 -13.94
CA GLY A 227 16.97 20.06 -15.20
C GLY A 227 17.09 21.30 -16.08
N VAL A 228 16.70 21.19 -17.32
CA VAL A 228 16.59 22.29 -18.26
C VAL A 228 15.15 22.32 -18.80
N MET A 229 14.49 23.45 -18.71
CA MET A 229 13.17 23.68 -19.27
C MET A 229 13.18 24.98 -20.05
N GLY A 230 13.03 24.89 -21.38
CA GLY A 230 13.29 26.02 -22.26
C GLY A 230 14.76 26.50 -22.12
N ASP A 231 14.97 27.81 -21.93
CA ASP A 231 16.29 28.40 -21.78
C ASP A 231 16.78 28.46 -20.32
N GLY A 232 15.98 27.94 -19.36
CA GLY A 232 16.24 28.04 -17.93
C GLY A 232 16.67 26.73 -17.28
N ARG A 233 17.53 26.83 -16.25
CA ARG A 233 17.82 25.71 -15.34
C ARG A 233 16.71 25.57 -14.31
N THR A 234 16.26 24.36 -14.07
CA THR A 234 15.32 24.02 -13.01
C THR A 234 16.00 23.15 -11.95
N TYR A 235 15.50 23.22 -10.71
CA TYR A 235 15.97 22.39 -9.59
C TYR A 235 14.76 21.75 -8.94
N GLU A 236 14.45 20.54 -9.37
CA GLU A 236 13.24 19.81 -8.97
C GLU A 236 13.61 18.44 -8.42
N TYR A 237 12.62 17.75 -7.86
CA TYR A 237 12.82 16.51 -7.14
C TYR A 237 13.00 15.31 -8.07
N VAL A 238 13.47 14.24 -7.45
CA VAL A 238 13.71 12.94 -8.09
C VAL A 238 12.69 11.93 -7.56
N VAL A 239 12.19 11.06 -8.42
CA VAL A 239 11.44 9.87 -8.01
C VAL A 239 12.15 8.61 -8.49
N ALA A 240 12.12 7.56 -7.65
CA ALA A 240 12.55 6.23 -8.05
C ALA A 240 11.32 5.37 -8.33
N LEU A 241 11.36 4.60 -9.41
CA LEU A 241 10.39 3.56 -9.69
C LEU A 241 10.92 2.23 -9.18
N ARG A 242 10.07 1.48 -8.51
CA ARG A 242 10.36 0.14 -8.00
C ARG A 242 9.33 -0.83 -8.53
N ALA A 243 9.76 -1.90 -9.20
CA ALA A 243 8.90 -3.01 -9.57
C ALA A 243 9.66 -4.33 -9.31
N VAL A 244 9.00 -5.27 -8.67
CA VAL A 244 9.61 -6.55 -8.29
C VAL A 244 8.73 -7.73 -8.68
N GLN A 245 9.40 -8.85 -8.93
CA GLN A 245 8.81 -10.17 -9.11
C GLN A 245 9.25 -11.07 -7.96
N THR A 246 8.31 -11.76 -7.36
CA THR A 246 8.54 -12.65 -6.21
C THR A 246 7.43 -13.68 -6.10
N LEU A 247 7.73 -14.81 -5.48
CA LEU A 247 6.74 -15.85 -5.18
C LEU A 247 6.20 -15.72 -3.74
N ASP A 248 7.07 -15.41 -2.81
CA ASP A 248 6.80 -15.51 -1.36
C ASP A 248 7.08 -14.21 -0.58
N PHE A 249 7.56 -13.16 -1.25
CA PHE A 249 8.03 -11.91 -0.65
C PHE A 249 9.23 -12.05 0.30
N MET A 250 9.79 -13.24 0.47
CA MET A 250 11.03 -13.45 1.22
C MET A 250 12.24 -13.08 0.38
N THR A 251 12.23 -13.51 -0.88
CA THR A 251 13.18 -13.09 -1.90
C THR A 251 12.45 -12.37 -3.02
N ALA A 252 13.10 -11.43 -3.66
CA ALA A 252 12.53 -10.70 -4.80
C ALA A 252 13.61 -10.28 -5.78
N GLN A 253 13.28 -10.32 -7.05
CA GLN A 253 14.09 -9.76 -8.13
C GLN A 253 13.39 -8.51 -8.67
N TRP A 254 14.18 -7.54 -9.14
CA TRP A 254 13.61 -6.40 -9.86
C TRP A 254 12.97 -6.88 -11.17
N ALA A 255 11.84 -6.30 -11.55
CA ALA A 255 11.15 -6.65 -12.78
C ALA A 255 11.86 -6.04 -13.99
N HIS A 256 12.15 -6.86 -14.99
CA HIS A 256 12.79 -6.43 -16.24
C HIS A 256 11.76 -5.74 -17.15
N LEU A 257 11.28 -4.57 -16.74
CA LEU A 257 10.34 -3.79 -17.54
C LEU A 257 10.97 -3.36 -18.87
N PRO A 258 10.22 -3.34 -19.99
CA PRO A 258 10.71 -2.82 -21.25
C PRO A 258 11.25 -1.40 -21.13
N HIS A 259 12.39 -1.11 -21.75
CA HIS A 259 12.96 0.24 -21.74
C HIS A 259 12.02 1.30 -22.32
N GLU A 260 11.22 0.93 -23.33
CA GLU A 260 10.20 1.79 -23.90
C GLU A 260 9.12 2.17 -22.88
N LEU A 261 8.68 1.21 -22.05
CA LEU A 261 7.74 1.46 -20.98
C LEU A 261 8.34 2.39 -19.93
N LEU A 262 9.57 2.11 -19.49
CA LEU A 262 10.28 2.99 -18.53
C LEU A 262 10.47 4.39 -19.10
N GLY A 263 10.85 4.53 -20.36
CA GLY A 263 10.98 5.80 -21.05
C GLY A 263 9.65 6.56 -21.13
N LYS A 264 8.56 5.87 -21.44
CA LYS A 264 7.20 6.45 -21.49
C LYS A 264 6.75 6.95 -20.13
N VAL A 265 6.92 6.13 -19.07
CA VAL A 265 6.59 6.49 -17.68
C VAL A 265 7.39 7.71 -17.25
N SER A 266 8.70 7.71 -17.48
CA SER A 266 9.58 8.84 -17.17
C SER A 266 9.13 10.14 -17.85
N ASN A 267 8.87 10.08 -19.16
CA ASN A 267 8.43 11.24 -19.91
C ASN A 267 7.08 11.77 -19.40
N ARG A 268 6.13 10.90 -19.11
CA ARG A 268 4.84 11.29 -18.54
C ARG A 268 5.00 11.95 -17.17
N ILE A 269 5.76 11.33 -16.25
CA ILE A 269 5.97 11.90 -14.91
C ILE A 269 6.59 13.29 -15.00
N ILE A 270 7.65 13.48 -15.79
CA ILE A 270 8.36 14.76 -15.92
C ILE A 270 7.45 15.84 -16.53
N ASN A 271 6.61 15.50 -17.48
CA ASN A 271 5.75 16.47 -18.16
C ASN A 271 4.42 16.75 -17.42
N GLU A 272 3.88 15.77 -16.72
CA GLU A 272 2.56 15.87 -16.09
C GLU A 272 2.65 16.26 -14.60
N VAL A 273 3.76 15.93 -13.90
CA VAL A 273 3.95 16.18 -12.47
C VAL A 273 4.96 17.30 -12.25
N ARG A 274 4.48 18.53 -12.14
CA ARG A 274 5.35 19.69 -11.89
C ARG A 274 6.05 19.57 -10.55
N GLY A 275 7.36 19.72 -10.52
CA GLY A 275 8.19 19.56 -9.33
C GLY A 275 9.06 18.30 -9.35
N ILE A 276 8.91 17.45 -10.38
CA ILE A 276 9.76 16.28 -10.63
C ILE A 276 10.43 16.44 -12.00
N ASN A 277 11.75 16.41 -12.03
CA ASN A 277 12.51 16.50 -13.28
C ASN A 277 13.40 15.29 -13.58
N ARG A 278 13.39 14.28 -12.70
CA ARG A 278 14.20 13.08 -12.87
C ARG A 278 13.50 11.84 -12.35
N VAL A 279 13.56 10.79 -13.14
CA VAL A 279 13.05 9.46 -12.80
C VAL A 279 14.20 8.46 -12.89
N VAL A 280 14.34 7.62 -11.86
CA VAL A 280 15.31 6.52 -11.83
C VAL A 280 14.58 5.19 -11.62
N TYR A 281 15.18 4.08 -12.00
CA TYR A 281 14.63 2.75 -11.79
C TYR A 281 15.52 1.94 -10.86
N ASP A 282 14.95 1.40 -9.78
CA ASP A 282 15.65 0.59 -8.78
C ASP A 282 15.77 -0.86 -9.26
N ILE A 283 17.00 -1.28 -9.52
CA ILE A 283 17.37 -2.64 -9.97
C ILE A 283 17.92 -3.53 -8.86
N SER A 284 17.66 -3.19 -7.60
CA SER A 284 18.18 -3.96 -6.46
C SER A 284 17.33 -5.19 -6.19
N GLY A 285 17.99 -6.34 -5.95
CA GLY A 285 17.35 -7.58 -5.52
C GLY A 285 17.16 -7.64 -4.00
N LYS A 286 16.25 -8.46 -3.52
CA LYS A 286 16.08 -8.81 -2.11
C LYS A 286 16.50 -10.27 -1.89
N PRO A 287 17.50 -10.57 -1.06
CA PRO A 287 18.42 -9.65 -0.40
C PRO A 287 19.42 -9.00 -1.38
N PRO A 288 20.26 -8.00 -1.01
CA PRO A 288 20.33 -7.37 0.32
C PRO A 288 19.30 -6.26 0.55
N ALA A 289 18.74 -5.67 -0.51
CA ALA A 289 17.72 -4.63 -0.37
C ALA A 289 16.38 -5.21 0.14
N THR A 290 15.51 -4.36 0.68
CA THR A 290 14.10 -4.68 0.94
C THR A 290 13.26 -4.34 -0.29
N ILE A 291 11.98 -4.73 -0.30
CA ILE A 291 11.06 -4.32 -1.38
C ILE A 291 10.69 -2.85 -1.19
N GLU A 292 10.14 -2.49 -0.02
CA GLU A 292 9.94 -1.09 0.35
C GLU A 292 11.29 -0.45 0.70
N TRP A 293 11.41 0.86 0.53
CA TRP A 293 12.66 1.59 0.79
C TRP A 293 12.82 2.00 2.26
N GLU A 294 11.70 2.21 2.96
CA GLU A 294 11.66 2.49 4.41
C GLU A 294 10.72 1.55 5.17
#